data_e1edc24e948cd98255b1132679c4e0c2
#
_entry.id   e1edc24e948cd98255b1132679c4e0c2
#
_cell.length_a   1.000
_cell.length_b   1.000
_cell.length_c   1.000
_cell.angle_alpha   90.00
_cell.angle_beta   90.00
_cell.angle_gamma   90.00
#
_symmetry.space_group_name_H-M   'P 1'
#
loop_
_entity.id
_entity.type
_entity.pdbx_description
1 polymer ?
#
loop_
_entity_poly.entity_id
_entity_poly.type
_entity_poly.pdbx_seq_one_letter_code
_entity_poly.pdbx_strand_id
1 'polypeptide(L)'
;MAEDCRDQTRWTRWTYARARYTLPNMVWGSALLGMLGLLWALSLPISALAAPAVHLGEGDNLAQRLLPPWQQFSQLAESRATTVVTQQTLNQFPQGLLLSGSRYPMTSEYGWSALRALYRFSRDCPLTMDNTSLATLSAGLDKAYRFEAALCQGQPLSTAQLRPFLTQAPLRYPAGGSYADRYLRWLQARGLAAPMATLRSEYANWLSVDDSAHPLHQALAALAPAQRDLLLSGDSWALDSAERLWLSSPVGLKRLERAQWQALAHQAGITLVARDSVAQAQCPLPVGALCVQPAPARFNRGWLLWGALALCALWVARLLWLRRRAAQERRFVLQLLTHELRTPVASLALAFETLRDEYAALSPAGQLALGRALGDGARLARLTQTSREF
;
A
#
# COMPACT_ATOMS: atom_id res chain seq x y z
N MET A 1 -50.82 -0.74 -6.31
CA MET A 1 -51.26 -1.57 -5.22
C MET A 1 -50.40 -1.14 -4.07
N ALA A 2 -50.76 -0.04 -3.36
CA ALA A 2 -51.85 0.07 -2.37
C ALA A 2 -51.53 -0.88 -1.21
N GLU A 3 -51.33 -0.38 -0.15
CA GLU A 3 -52.03 0.12 1.05
C GLU A 3 -51.19 -0.28 2.25
N ASP A 4 -51.12 0.27 3.35
CA ASP A 4 -51.73 1.42 4.00
C ASP A 4 -51.45 1.30 5.51
N CYS A 5 -51.45 2.43 6.14
CA CYS A 5 -51.94 2.80 7.47
C CYS A 5 -51.19 2.41 8.75
N ARG A 6 -50.70 3.42 9.43
CA ARG A 6 -51.28 4.13 10.62
C ARG A 6 -51.49 3.26 11.87
N ASP A 7 -50.93 3.67 12.99
CA ASP A 7 -51.57 4.27 14.15
C ASP A 7 -50.57 4.52 15.28
N GLN A 8 -50.40 5.72 15.71
CA GLN A 8 -50.97 6.54 16.76
C GLN A 8 -50.66 6.09 18.21
N THR A 9 -49.88 6.96 18.80
CA THR A 9 -50.07 7.56 20.15
C THR A 9 -50.28 6.69 21.38
N ARG A 10 -49.41 6.88 22.37
CA ARG A 10 -49.86 7.10 23.76
C ARG A 10 -48.88 7.90 24.59
N TRP A 11 -49.32 9.09 24.96
CA TRP A 11 -48.80 9.93 26.03
C TRP A 11 -49.13 9.31 27.38
N THR A 12 -48.17 9.23 28.33
CA THR A 12 -48.50 9.34 29.75
C THR A 12 -47.39 10.12 30.46
N ARG A 13 -47.81 11.23 30.96
CA ARG A 13 -47.18 12.07 31.99
C ARG A 13 -46.89 11.27 33.25
N TRP A 14 -45.74 11.42 33.85
CA TRP A 14 -45.59 11.40 35.29
C TRP A 14 -44.72 12.54 35.78
N THR A 15 -45.25 13.22 36.75
CA THR A 15 -44.85 14.45 37.40
C THR A 15 -43.85 14.19 38.53
N TYR A 16 -42.90 15.14 38.66
CA TYR A 16 -42.25 15.64 39.86
C TYR A 16 -41.97 14.70 41.06
N ALA A 17 -40.69 14.49 41.33
CA ALA A 17 -40.17 14.44 42.70
C ALA A 17 -38.81 15.17 42.74
N ARG A 18 -38.79 16.35 43.35
CA ARG A 18 -37.58 17.07 43.74
C ARG A 18 -36.88 16.32 44.85
N ALA A 19 -35.70 15.83 44.62
CA ALA A 19 -34.76 15.50 45.67
C ALA A 19 -33.49 16.29 45.43
N ARG A 20 -33.21 17.27 46.29
CA ARG A 20 -31.95 17.98 46.41
C ARG A 20 -30.90 17.00 46.89
N TYR A 21 -29.91 16.71 46.03
CA TYR A 21 -28.64 16.21 46.49
C TYR A 21 -27.55 17.10 45.92
N THR A 22 -26.79 17.68 46.82
CA THR A 22 -25.64 18.53 46.66
C THR A 22 -24.52 17.79 45.95
N LEU A 23 -24.04 18.39 44.88
CA LEU A 23 -22.82 18.00 44.15
C LEU A 23 -21.59 18.00 45.07
N PRO A 24 -20.74 16.98 44.92
CA PRO A 24 -19.40 17.23 44.42
C PRO A 24 -18.86 16.07 43.56
N ASN A 25 -19.30 15.90 42.32
CA ASN A 25 -18.71 14.92 41.42
C ASN A 25 -18.56 15.42 39.95
N MET A 26 -18.50 16.73 39.77
CA MET A 26 -18.42 17.32 38.40
C MET A 26 -17.01 17.44 37.84
N VAL A 27 -15.96 17.05 38.57
CA VAL A 27 -14.56 17.14 38.12
C VAL A 27 -14.06 15.87 37.42
N TRP A 28 -14.78 14.74 37.56
CA TRP A 28 -14.34 13.47 36.99
C TRP A 28 -14.84 13.22 35.56
N GLY A 29 -15.96 13.82 35.17
CA GLY A 29 -16.55 13.65 33.81
C GLY A 29 -15.72 14.33 32.71
N SER A 30 -15.15 15.50 32.99
CA SER A 30 -14.38 16.26 32.01
C SER A 30 -12.98 15.66 31.72
N ALA A 31 -12.39 14.95 32.66
CA ALA A 31 -11.10 14.29 32.48
C ALA A 31 -11.21 13.02 31.63
N LEU A 32 -12.27 12.24 31.79
CA LEU A 32 -12.55 11.03 30.99
C LEU A 32 -12.96 11.36 29.56
N LEU A 33 -13.76 12.41 29.35
CA LEU A 33 -14.13 12.88 28.03
C LEU A 33 -12.93 13.46 27.24
N GLY A 34 -11.99 14.11 27.94
CA GLY A 34 -10.73 14.57 27.34
C GLY A 34 -9.82 13.44 26.90
N MET A 35 -9.73 12.34 27.68
CA MET A 35 -8.94 11.16 27.32
C MET A 35 -9.57 10.36 26.16
N LEU A 36 -10.89 10.21 26.13
CA LEU A 36 -11.60 9.55 25.02
C LEU A 36 -11.50 10.37 23.74
N GLY A 37 -11.55 11.69 23.81
CA GLY A 37 -11.33 12.59 22.67
C GLY A 37 -9.92 12.49 22.09
N LEU A 38 -8.90 12.35 22.95
CA LEU A 38 -7.51 12.16 22.49
C LEU A 38 -7.26 10.78 21.87
N LEU A 39 -7.90 9.73 22.39
CA LEU A 39 -7.86 8.39 21.78
C LEU A 39 -8.61 8.33 20.46
N TRP A 40 -9.69 9.08 20.31
CA TRP A 40 -10.43 9.20 19.05
C TRP A 40 -9.68 10.00 17.99
N ALA A 41 -8.95 11.05 18.37
CA ALA A 41 -8.09 11.83 17.49
C ALA A 41 -6.88 11.01 16.98
N LEU A 42 -6.42 10.01 17.74
CA LEU A 42 -5.34 9.08 17.35
C LEU A 42 -5.83 7.92 16.46
N SER A 43 -7.13 7.68 16.39
CA SER A 43 -7.73 6.62 15.54
C SER A 43 -8.21 7.13 14.18
N LEU A 44 -8.18 8.42 13.92
CA LEU A 44 -8.44 8.95 12.58
C LEU A 44 -7.33 8.47 11.63
N PRO A 45 -7.68 7.84 10.49
CA PRO A 45 -6.69 7.49 9.49
C PRO A 45 -6.02 8.77 9.00
N ILE A 46 -4.71 8.89 9.20
CA ILE A 46 -3.86 10.01 8.74
C ILE A 46 -3.78 10.06 7.20
N SER A 47 -4.74 9.49 6.51
CA SER A 47 -4.89 9.56 5.06
C SER A 47 -5.36 10.93 4.55
N ALA A 48 -5.69 11.86 5.42
CA ALA A 48 -6.21 13.19 5.06
C ALA A 48 -5.22 14.35 5.27
N LEU A 49 -3.97 14.06 5.68
CA LEU A 49 -2.91 15.06 5.53
C LEU A 49 -2.51 15.03 4.06
N ALA A 50 -3.16 15.89 3.27
CA ALA A 50 -2.84 16.17 1.89
C ALA A 50 -1.32 16.24 1.73
N ALA A 51 -0.78 15.37 0.85
CA ALA A 51 0.58 15.55 0.38
C ALA A 51 0.72 16.99 -0.11
N PRO A 52 1.78 17.71 0.26
CA PRO A 52 1.98 19.06 -0.24
C PRO A 52 1.93 19.01 -1.77
N ALA A 53 1.15 19.89 -2.37
CA ALA A 53 1.08 20.07 -3.81
C ALA A 53 2.53 20.34 -4.30
N VAL A 54 3.09 19.36 -5.00
CA VAL A 54 4.44 19.45 -5.57
C VAL A 54 4.40 20.53 -6.64
N HIS A 55 5.06 21.65 -6.39
CA HIS A 55 5.29 22.69 -7.38
C HIS A 55 6.09 22.10 -8.56
N LEU A 56 5.66 22.41 -9.79
CA LEU A 56 6.19 21.93 -11.07
C LEU A 56 7.69 22.23 -11.36
N GLY A 57 8.44 22.77 -10.42
CA GLY A 57 9.89 22.97 -10.48
C GLY A 57 10.72 21.97 -9.65
N GLU A 58 10.11 21.05 -8.89
CA GLU A 58 10.81 20.08 -8.04
C GLU A 58 11.12 18.74 -8.74
N GLY A 59 10.56 18.48 -9.91
CA GLY A 59 10.72 17.20 -10.61
C GLY A 59 12.16 16.88 -10.99
N ASP A 60 12.90 17.85 -11.53
CA ASP A 60 14.31 17.67 -11.93
C ASP A 60 15.22 17.41 -10.74
N ASN A 61 14.98 18.08 -9.62
CA ASN A 61 15.74 17.86 -8.39
C ASN A 61 15.46 16.47 -7.77
N LEU A 62 14.23 15.96 -7.89
CA LEU A 62 13.88 14.66 -7.35
C LEU A 62 14.47 13.52 -8.19
N ALA A 63 14.43 13.62 -9.51
CA ALA A 63 15.08 12.67 -10.42
C ALA A 63 16.57 12.56 -10.14
N GLN A 64 17.28 13.69 -10.00
CA GLN A 64 18.70 13.72 -9.68
C GLN A 64 19.03 13.07 -8.34
N ARG A 65 18.19 13.26 -7.33
CA ARG A 65 18.34 12.61 -6.01
C ARG A 65 18.11 11.10 -6.03
N LEU A 66 17.30 10.61 -6.97
CA LEU A 66 17.01 9.18 -7.12
C LEU A 66 18.04 8.43 -7.93
N LEU A 67 18.87 9.11 -8.73
CA LEU A 67 19.91 8.47 -9.56
C LEU A 67 20.94 7.66 -8.74
N PRO A 68 21.59 8.20 -7.68
CA PRO A 68 22.54 7.41 -6.90
C PRO A 68 21.94 6.18 -6.22
N PRO A 69 20.76 6.27 -5.52
CA PRO A 69 20.08 5.10 -4.99
C PRO A 69 19.73 4.07 -6.07
N TRP A 70 19.27 4.52 -7.23
CA TRP A 70 18.99 3.64 -8.36
C TRP A 70 20.22 2.93 -8.88
N GLN A 71 21.35 3.63 -9.05
CA GLN A 71 22.61 3.03 -9.49
C GLN A 71 23.11 1.97 -8.50
N GLN A 72 23.04 2.25 -7.21
CA GLN A 72 23.37 1.26 -6.17
C GLN A 72 22.45 0.04 -6.25
N PHE A 73 21.15 0.25 -6.35
CA PHE A 73 20.18 -0.82 -6.52
C PHE A 73 20.46 -1.65 -7.77
N SER A 74 20.64 -1.01 -8.93
CA SER A 74 20.83 -1.70 -10.22
C SER A 74 22.07 -2.59 -10.23
N GLN A 75 23.20 -2.13 -9.68
CA GLN A 75 24.42 -2.92 -9.56
C GLN A 75 24.22 -4.16 -8.66
N LEU A 76 23.57 -3.98 -7.50
CA LEU A 76 23.28 -5.08 -6.60
C LEU A 76 22.26 -6.06 -7.21
N ALA A 77 21.24 -5.55 -7.87
CA ALA A 77 20.23 -6.36 -8.53
C ALA A 77 20.85 -7.19 -9.68
N GLU A 78 21.68 -6.57 -10.52
CA GLU A 78 22.35 -7.27 -11.62
C GLU A 78 23.28 -8.38 -11.13
N SER A 79 24.00 -8.17 -10.03
CA SER A 79 24.90 -9.17 -9.44
C SER A 79 24.17 -10.37 -8.82
N ARG A 80 22.94 -10.17 -8.30
CA ARG A 80 22.15 -11.19 -7.64
C ARG A 80 21.09 -11.86 -8.52
N ALA A 81 20.80 -11.27 -9.67
CA ALA A 81 19.81 -11.78 -10.60
C ALA A 81 20.28 -13.10 -11.25
N THR A 82 19.34 -14.05 -11.34
CA THR A 82 19.57 -15.33 -12.03
C THR A 82 19.31 -15.20 -13.51
N THR A 83 20.20 -15.72 -14.35
CA THR A 83 20.01 -15.75 -15.80
C THR A 83 18.93 -16.77 -16.16
N VAL A 84 17.87 -16.32 -16.81
CA VAL A 84 16.75 -17.16 -17.27
C VAL A 84 16.93 -17.57 -18.72
N VAL A 85 17.34 -16.62 -19.57
CA VAL A 85 17.63 -16.86 -21.00
C VAL A 85 18.96 -16.22 -21.31
N THR A 86 19.91 -17.01 -21.82
CA THR A 86 21.24 -16.50 -22.18
C THR A 86 21.18 -15.73 -23.50
N GLN A 87 22.09 -14.79 -23.70
CA GLN A 87 22.22 -14.07 -24.97
C GLN A 87 22.51 -15.04 -26.13
N GLN A 88 23.29 -16.09 -25.88
CA GLN A 88 23.54 -17.12 -26.86
C GLN A 88 22.26 -17.84 -27.32
N THR A 89 21.36 -18.10 -26.37
CA THR A 89 20.05 -18.69 -26.68
C THR A 89 19.18 -17.72 -27.48
N LEU A 90 19.13 -16.45 -27.08
CA LEU A 90 18.37 -15.42 -27.80
C LEU A 90 18.84 -15.27 -29.25
N ASN A 91 20.15 -15.34 -29.48
CA ASN A 91 20.77 -15.22 -30.82
C ASN A 91 20.45 -16.39 -31.75
N GLN A 92 19.90 -17.50 -31.24
CA GLN A 92 19.44 -18.64 -32.06
C GLN A 92 18.11 -18.36 -32.77
N PHE A 93 17.38 -17.34 -32.33
CA PHE A 93 16.06 -16.99 -32.85
C PHE A 93 16.11 -15.71 -33.68
N PRO A 94 15.30 -15.61 -34.74
CA PRO A 94 15.18 -14.37 -35.51
C PRO A 94 14.54 -13.28 -34.63
N GLN A 95 15.27 -12.22 -34.33
CA GLN A 95 14.79 -11.12 -33.47
C GLN A 95 13.45 -10.56 -33.90
N GLY A 96 13.23 -10.42 -35.23
CA GLY A 96 11.95 -9.92 -35.76
C GLY A 96 10.73 -10.79 -35.41
N LEU A 97 10.91 -12.07 -35.02
CA LEU A 97 9.83 -12.96 -34.62
C LEU A 97 9.62 -12.98 -33.11
N LEU A 98 10.60 -12.55 -32.33
CA LEU A 98 10.51 -12.49 -30.88
C LEU A 98 9.70 -11.26 -30.39
N LEU A 99 9.66 -10.18 -31.18
CA LEU A 99 8.96 -8.96 -30.82
C LEU A 99 7.46 -9.08 -30.99
N SER A 100 6.70 -8.47 -30.11
CA SER A 100 5.23 -8.47 -30.14
C SER A 100 4.67 -7.82 -31.43
N GLY A 101 5.37 -6.82 -31.93
CA GLY A 101 5.05 -6.18 -33.21
C GLY A 101 4.99 -7.16 -34.38
N SER A 102 5.64 -8.33 -34.26
CA SER A 102 5.58 -9.38 -35.31
C SER A 102 4.17 -9.88 -35.59
N ARG A 103 3.26 -9.82 -34.61
CA ARG A 103 1.87 -10.28 -34.74
C ARG A 103 1.02 -9.42 -35.65
N TYR A 104 1.35 -8.16 -35.83
CA TYR A 104 0.55 -7.19 -36.56
C TYR A 104 0.97 -7.11 -38.01
N PRO A 105 0.03 -6.71 -38.90
CA PRO A 105 0.35 -6.45 -40.30
C PRO A 105 1.46 -5.41 -40.45
N MET A 106 2.36 -5.60 -41.39
CA MET A 106 3.51 -4.75 -41.66
C MET A 106 3.09 -3.49 -42.44
N THR A 107 2.26 -2.65 -41.82
CA THR A 107 1.66 -1.46 -42.48
C THR A 107 2.65 -0.35 -42.75
N SER A 108 3.81 -0.34 -42.05
CA SER A 108 4.93 0.57 -42.34
C SER A 108 5.71 0.21 -43.61
N GLU A 109 5.65 -1.05 -44.01
CA GLU A 109 6.38 -1.57 -45.20
C GLU A 109 5.47 -1.80 -46.38
N TYR A 110 4.24 -2.25 -46.14
CA TYR A 110 3.24 -2.57 -47.16
C TYR A 110 1.97 -1.75 -46.99
N GLY A 111 1.53 -1.08 -48.07
CA GLY A 111 0.27 -0.33 -48.03
C GLY A 111 -0.95 -1.22 -47.77
N TRP A 112 -1.96 -0.65 -47.14
CA TRP A 112 -3.24 -1.36 -46.83
C TRP A 112 -3.92 -1.99 -48.05
N SER A 113 -3.77 -1.41 -49.24
CA SER A 113 -4.29 -1.97 -50.48
C SER A 113 -3.65 -3.30 -50.85
N ALA A 114 -2.31 -3.39 -50.72
CA ALA A 114 -1.55 -4.61 -50.97
C ALA A 114 -1.87 -5.71 -49.94
N LEU A 115 -1.93 -5.34 -48.65
CA LEU A 115 -2.30 -6.30 -47.57
C LEU A 115 -3.74 -6.84 -47.75
N ARG A 116 -4.68 -5.97 -48.12
CA ARG A 116 -6.05 -6.40 -48.44
C ARG A 116 -6.14 -7.27 -49.69
N ALA A 117 -5.31 -7.00 -50.70
CA ALA A 117 -5.22 -7.84 -51.90
C ALA A 117 -4.68 -9.24 -51.56
N LEU A 118 -3.62 -9.31 -50.74
CA LEU A 118 -3.07 -10.58 -50.22
C LEU A 118 -4.12 -11.35 -49.42
N TYR A 119 -4.87 -10.67 -48.51
CA TYR A 119 -5.93 -11.30 -47.75
C TYR A 119 -7.05 -11.87 -48.64
N ARG A 120 -7.50 -11.09 -49.65
CA ARG A 120 -8.49 -11.57 -50.63
C ARG A 120 -7.98 -12.79 -51.40
N PHE A 121 -6.72 -12.74 -51.87
CA PHE A 121 -6.07 -13.87 -52.52
C PHE A 121 -6.07 -15.12 -51.68
N SER A 122 -5.69 -15.02 -50.40
CA SER A 122 -5.65 -16.14 -49.48
C SER A 122 -7.02 -16.75 -49.17
N ARG A 123 -8.10 -15.95 -49.29
CA ARG A 123 -9.48 -16.40 -49.08
C ARG A 123 -10.08 -17.02 -50.31
N ASP A 124 -9.90 -16.35 -51.45
CA ASP A 124 -10.63 -16.65 -52.71
C ASP A 124 -9.88 -17.68 -53.56
N CYS A 125 -8.60 -17.91 -53.33
CA CYS A 125 -7.74 -18.89 -54.03
C CYS A 125 -7.92 -18.88 -55.54
N PRO A 126 -7.68 -17.80 -56.25
CA PRO A 126 -7.88 -17.74 -57.71
C PRO A 126 -6.96 -18.71 -58.44
N LEU A 127 -7.50 -19.39 -59.46
CA LEU A 127 -6.81 -20.45 -60.21
C LEU A 127 -5.61 -19.96 -61.03
N THR A 128 -5.57 -18.69 -61.38
CA THR A 128 -4.48 -18.09 -62.15
C THR A 128 -4.00 -16.80 -61.53
N MET A 129 -2.69 -16.67 -61.30
CA MET A 129 -2.05 -15.41 -61.03
C MET A 129 -1.41 -14.86 -62.32
N ASP A 130 -1.66 -13.61 -62.63
CA ASP A 130 -0.97 -12.91 -63.71
C ASP A 130 0.49 -12.73 -63.34
N ASN A 131 1.40 -13.42 -64.01
CA ASN A 131 2.84 -13.35 -63.74
C ASN A 131 3.39 -11.92 -63.93
N THR A 132 2.76 -11.08 -64.72
CA THR A 132 3.09 -9.66 -64.87
C THR A 132 2.84 -8.85 -63.62
N SER A 133 1.81 -9.17 -62.83
CA SER A 133 1.49 -8.51 -61.57
C SER A 133 2.48 -8.88 -60.46
N LEU A 134 3.06 -10.07 -60.48
CA LEU A 134 4.06 -10.53 -59.51
C LEU A 134 5.42 -9.85 -59.68
N ALA A 135 5.83 -9.58 -60.91
CA ALA A 135 7.12 -8.99 -61.23
C ALA A 135 7.31 -7.55 -60.68
N THR A 136 6.22 -6.87 -60.34
CA THR A 136 6.22 -5.52 -59.77
C THR A 136 6.13 -5.49 -58.27
N LEU A 137 5.96 -6.65 -57.62
CA LEU A 137 5.82 -6.74 -56.16
C LEU A 137 7.18 -6.68 -55.46
N SER A 138 7.18 -6.16 -54.25
CA SER A 138 8.33 -6.30 -53.34
C SER A 138 8.58 -7.77 -53.01
N ALA A 139 9.84 -8.14 -52.75
CA ALA A 139 10.22 -9.52 -52.47
C ALA A 139 9.39 -10.18 -51.37
N GLY A 140 8.96 -9.42 -50.38
CA GLY A 140 8.14 -9.93 -49.24
C GLY A 140 6.71 -10.26 -49.65
N LEU A 141 6.10 -9.42 -50.52
CA LEU A 141 4.77 -9.70 -51.04
C LEU A 141 4.79 -10.87 -52.05
N ASP A 142 5.78 -10.89 -52.95
CA ASP A 142 5.95 -12.00 -53.89
C ASP A 142 6.05 -13.34 -53.16
N LYS A 143 6.93 -13.43 -52.15
CA LYS A 143 7.05 -14.61 -51.30
C LYS A 143 5.72 -14.99 -50.64
N ALA A 144 4.95 -14.01 -50.12
CA ALA A 144 3.68 -14.25 -49.46
C ALA A 144 2.63 -14.79 -50.43
N TYR A 145 2.55 -14.22 -51.62
CA TYR A 145 1.64 -14.71 -52.68
C TYR A 145 1.98 -16.15 -53.09
N ARG A 146 3.27 -16.48 -53.31
CA ARG A 146 3.71 -17.86 -53.60
C ARG A 146 3.33 -18.82 -52.49
N PHE A 147 3.49 -18.38 -51.24
CA PHE A 147 3.10 -19.19 -50.09
C PHE A 147 1.59 -19.45 -50.05
N GLU A 148 0.77 -18.41 -50.20
CA GLU A 148 -0.69 -18.57 -50.22
C GLU A 148 -1.14 -19.40 -51.44
N ALA A 149 -0.53 -19.25 -52.61
CA ALA A 149 -0.81 -20.09 -53.78
C ALA A 149 -0.53 -21.59 -53.50
N ALA A 150 0.56 -21.88 -52.80
CA ALA A 150 0.85 -23.25 -52.36
C ALA A 150 -0.20 -23.77 -51.36
N LEU A 151 -0.68 -22.93 -50.42
CA LEU A 151 -1.76 -23.31 -49.49
C LEU A 151 -3.11 -23.50 -50.18
N CYS A 152 -3.37 -22.78 -51.30
CA CYS A 152 -4.58 -22.90 -52.08
C CYS A 152 -4.71 -24.24 -52.81
N GLN A 153 -3.61 -25.00 -52.93
CA GLN A 153 -3.69 -26.38 -53.47
C GLN A 153 -4.44 -27.35 -52.52
N GLY A 154 -4.71 -26.92 -51.31
CA GLY A 154 -5.54 -27.64 -50.33
C GLY A 154 -4.87 -28.84 -49.65
N GLN A 155 -3.68 -29.19 -50.05
CA GLN A 155 -2.88 -30.28 -49.43
C GLN A 155 -1.84 -29.71 -48.44
N PRO A 156 -1.54 -30.41 -47.36
CA PRO A 156 -0.43 -30.05 -46.49
C PRO A 156 0.90 -29.99 -47.27
N LEU A 157 1.66 -28.90 -47.02
CA LEU A 157 2.98 -28.76 -47.63
C LEU A 157 3.94 -29.78 -47.08
N SER A 158 4.71 -30.44 -47.97
CA SER A 158 5.81 -31.28 -47.55
C SER A 158 6.90 -30.42 -46.88
N THR A 159 7.75 -31.02 -46.03
CA THR A 159 8.89 -30.38 -45.41
C THR A 159 9.80 -29.64 -46.39
N ALA A 160 10.04 -30.23 -47.57
CA ALA A 160 10.84 -29.65 -48.62
C ALA A 160 10.20 -28.35 -49.20
N GLN A 161 8.87 -28.33 -49.36
CA GLN A 161 8.14 -27.16 -49.84
C GLN A 161 8.01 -26.06 -48.78
N LEU A 162 7.85 -26.43 -47.49
CA LEU A 162 7.62 -25.50 -46.41
C LEU A 162 8.93 -24.78 -45.98
N ARG A 163 10.03 -25.53 -45.90
CA ARG A 163 11.32 -25.06 -45.40
C ARG A 163 11.78 -23.72 -46.02
N PRO A 164 11.77 -23.49 -47.32
CA PRO A 164 12.19 -22.20 -47.89
C PRO A 164 11.37 -21.02 -47.40
N PHE A 165 10.04 -21.21 -47.16
CA PHE A 165 9.19 -20.14 -46.64
C PHE A 165 9.54 -19.81 -45.20
N LEU A 166 9.96 -20.79 -44.40
CA LEU A 166 10.26 -20.56 -42.96
C LEU A 166 11.67 -19.99 -42.74
N THR A 167 12.67 -20.47 -43.54
CA THR A 167 14.09 -20.21 -43.21
C THR A 167 14.73 -19.10 -44.03
N GLN A 168 14.13 -18.73 -45.19
CA GLN A 168 14.66 -17.66 -46.04
C GLN A 168 13.98 -16.32 -45.74
N ALA A 169 14.75 -15.23 -45.76
CA ALA A 169 14.22 -13.87 -45.59
C ALA A 169 13.28 -13.46 -46.73
N PRO A 170 12.27 -12.64 -46.51
CA PRO A 170 11.81 -12.14 -45.21
C PRO A 170 11.08 -13.21 -44.40
N LEU A 171 11.32 -13.23 -43.09
CA LEU A 171 10.79 -14.26 -42.17
C LEU A 171 9.38 -13.95 -41.66
N ARG A 172 9.05 -12.67 -41.62
CA ARG A 172 7.71 -12.19 -41.22
C ARG A 172 6.75 -12.29 -42.37
N TYR A 173 5.56 -12.77 -42.04
CA TYR A 173 4.46 -12.77 -43.01
C TYR A 173 3.82 -11.37 -43.07
N PRO A 174 3.58 -10.76 -44.21
CA PRO A 174 3.12 -9.37 -44.36
C PRO A 174 1.84 -9.04 -43.60
N ALA A 175 0.90 -9.97 -43.49
CA ALA A 175 -0.35 -9.77 -42.76
C ALA A 175 -0.24 -10.09 -41.27
N GLY A 176 0.98 -10.29 -40.73
CA GLY A 176 1.28 -10.49 -39.34
C GLY A 176 1.61 -11.94 -38.94
N GLY A 177 2.53 -12.07 -38.02
CA GLY A 177 3.12 -13.32 -37.60
C GLY A 177 4.28 -13.79 -38.47
N SER A 178 4.71 -15.01 -38.26
CA SER A 178 5.66 -15.71 -39.11
C SER A 178 4.89 -16.51 -40.19
N TYR A 179 5.62 -17.02 -41.20
CA TYR A 179 5.07 -17.98 -42.12
C TYR A 179 4.65 -19.29 -41.41
N ALA A 180 5.35 -19.70 -40.37
CA ALA A 180 4.97 -20.85 -39.52
C ALA A 180 3.63 -20.62 -38.82
N ASP A 181 3.42 -19.41 -38.24
CA ASP A 181 2.15 -19.06 -37.59
C ASP A 181 1.01 -19.03 -38.59
N ARG A 182 1.25 -18.53 -39.82
CA ARG A 182 0.26 -18.52 -40.88
C ARG A 182 -0.11 -19.94 -41.33
N TYR A 183 0.90 -20.82 -41.45
CA TYR A 183 0.68 -22.23 -41.81
C TYR A 183 -0.07 -22.97 -40.71
N LEU A 184 0.31 -22.75 -39.44
CA LEU A 184 -0.38 -23.33 -38.31
C LEU A 184 -1.86 -22.97 -38.27
N ARG A 185 -2.21 -21.67 -38.50
CA ARG A 185 -3.63 -21.25 -38.61
C ARG A 185 -4.36 -21.94 -39.78
N TRP A 186 -3.68 -22.14 -40.89
CA TRP A 186 -4.24 -22.82 -42.04
C TRP A 186 -4.51 -24.31 -41.74
N LEU A 187 -3.58 -25.01 -41.07
CA LEU A 187 -3.76 -26.39 -40.61
C LEU A 187 -4.88 -26.53 -39.57
N GLN A 188 -4.95 -25.60 -38.62
CA GLN A 188 -6.01 -25.53 -37.60
C GLN A 188 -7.39 -25.39 -38.22
N ALA A 189 -7.54 -24.51 -39.22
CA ALA A 189 -8.80 -24.29 -39.91
C ALA A 189 -9.30 -25.53 -40.66
N ARG A 190 -8.41 -26.50 -40.96
CA ARG A 190 -8.70 -27.76 -41.64
C ARG A 190 -8.72 -28.99 -40.72
N GLY A 191 -8.46 -28.81 -39.43
CA GLY A 191 -8.44 -29.91 -38.47
C GLY A 191 -7.29 -30.92 -38.64
N LEU A 192 -6.19 -30.54 -39.30
CA LEU A 192 -5.09 -31.43 -39.67
C LEU A 192 -4.08 -31.59 -38.51
N ALA A 193 -4.39 -32.47 -37.53
CA ALA A 193 -3.62 -32.63 -36.29
C ALA A 193 -2.20 -33.10 -36.50
N ALA A 194 -1.98 -34.13 -37.38
CA ALA A 194 -0.64 -34.67 -37.60
C ALA A 194 0.35 -33.65 -38.18
N PRO A 195 0.05 -32.93 -39.27
CA PRO A 195 0.91 -31.83 -39.76
C PRO A 195 1.15 -30.70 -38.76
N MET A 196 0.16 -30.39 -37.89
CA MET A 196 0.37 -29.43 -36.80
C MET A 196 1.40 -29.91 -35.78
N ALA A 197 1.33 -31.14 -35.38
CA ALA A 197 2.30 -31.75 -34.45
C ALA A 197 3.72 -31.71 -35.04
N THR A 198 3.86 -32.08 -36.33
CA THR A 198 5.15 -32.01 -37.03
C THR A 198 5.67 -30.58 -37.13
N LEU A 199 4.82 -29.61 -37.44
CA LEU A 199 5.23 -28.21 -37.49
C LEU A 199 5.73 -27.71 -36.13
N ARG A 200 5.03 -28.05 -35.05
CA ARG A 200 5.42 -27.64 -33.69
C ARG A 200 6.68 -28.35 -33.19
N SER A 201 6.95 -29.58 -33.62
CA SER A 201 8.17 -30.29 -33.21
C SER A 201 9.40 -29.90 -34.02
N GLU A 202 9.28 -29.76 -35.35
CA GLU A 202 10.40 -29.49 -36.22
C GLU A 202 10.71 -28.01 -36.44
N TYR A 203 9.66 -27.15 -36.39
CA TYR A 203 9.76 -25.75 -36.74
C TYR A 203 9.35 -24.80 -35.59
N ALA A 204 9.46 -25.27 -34.34
CA ALA A 204 9.14 -24.48 -33.14
C ALA A 204 9.86 -23.12 -33.11
N ASN A 205 11.11 -23.08 -33.55
CA ASN A 205 11.95 -21.87 -33.56
C ASN A 205 11.46 -20.77 -34.55
N TRP A 206 10.55 -21.12 -35.43
CA TRP A 206 9.98 -20.22 -36.44
C TRP A 206 8.58 -19.77 -36.14
N LEU A 207 7.99 -20.29 -35.07
CA LEU A 207 6.72 -19.82 -34.49
C LEU A 207 6.95 -18.51 -33.73
N SER A 208 5.89 -17.76 -33.49
CA SER A 208 5.96 -16.65 -32.54
C SER A 208 6.12 -17.16 -31.11
N VAL A 209 6.72 -16.35 -30.25
CA VAL A 209 6.91 -16.65 -28.81
C VAL A 209 5.61 -16.94 -28.08
N ASP A 210 4.49 -16.55 -28.66
CA ASP A 210 3.16 -16.76 -28.07
C ASP A 210 2.60 -18.17 -28.30
N ASP A 211 3.13 -18.93 -29.26
CA ASP A 211 2.79 -20.35 -29.38
C ASP A 211 3.51 -21.16 -28.29
N SER A 212 2.76 -22.04 -27.64
CA SER A 212 3.26 -22.88 -26.54
C SER A 212 4.41 -23.82 -26.93
N ALA A 213 4.55 -24.12 -28.22
CA ALA A 213 5.63 -24.93 -28.75
C ALA A 213 6.95 -24.15 -28.91
N HIS A 214 6.92 -22.81 -28.89
CA HIS A 214 8.14 -22.03 -29.01
C HIS A 214 9.04 -22.22 -27.79
N PRO A 215 10.35 -22.51 -27.94
CA PRO A 215 11.25 -22.83 -26.81
C PRO A 215 11.32 -21.76 -25.74
N LEU A 216 11.17 -20.48 -26.10
CA LEU A 216 11.21 -19.37 -25.14
C LEU A 216 9.82 -19.06 -24.54
N HIS A 217 8.77 -19.75 -24.95
CA HIS A 217 7.40 -19.45 -24.49
C HIS A 217 7.29 -19.50 -22.96
N GLN A 218 7.70 -20.61 -22.34
CA GLN A 218 7.61 -20.77 -20.89
C GLN A 218 8.45 -19.73 -20.12
N ALA A 219 9.61 -19.38 -20.64
CA ALA A 219 10.48 -18.40 -20.01
C ALA A 219 9.90 -16.99 -20.05
N LEU A 220 9.24 -16.61 -21.16
CA LEU A 220 8.78 -15.25 -21.42
C LEU A 220 7.27 -15.05 -21.27
N ALA A 221 6.49 -16.11 -21.03
CA ALA A 221 5.03 -16.06 -20.95
C ALA A 221 4.48 -15.15 -19.83
N ALA A 222 5.25 -14.97 -18.76
CA ALA A 222 4.86 -14.10 -17.64
C ALA A 222 4.99 -12.59 -17.96
N LEU A 223 5.71 -12.23 -19.01
CA LEU A 223 5.93 -10.86 -19.44
C LEU A 223 4.81 -10.41 -20.38
N ALA A 224 4.29 -9.21 -20.13
CA ALA A 224 3.39 -8.58 -21.09
C ALA A 224 4.16 -8.29 -22.41
N PRO A 225 3.49 -8.28 -23.57
CA PRO A 225 4.15 -8.08 -24.86
C PRO A 225 5.04 -6.84 -24.93
N ALA A 226 4.56 -5.71 -24.44
CA ALA A 226 5.33 -4.46 -24.40
C ALA A 226 6.57 -4.54 -23.50
N GLN A 227 6.46 -5.22 -22.36
CA GLN A 227 7.59 -5.43 -21.44
C GLN A 227 8.64 -6.33 -22.06
N ARG A 228 8.21 -7.38 -22.78
CA ARG A 228 9.10 -8.28 -23.50
C ARG A 228 9.86 -7.53 -24.59
N ASP A 229 9.19 -6.67 -25.37
CA ASP A 229 9.84 -5.87 -26.41
C ASP A 229 10.90 -4.93 -25.83
N LEU A 230 10.59 -4.27 -24.72
CA LEU A 230 11.57 -3.42 -24.01
C LEU A 230 12.80 -4.20 -23.54
N LEU A 231 12.60 -5.38 -22.95
CA LEU A 231 13.71 -6.21 -22.49
C LEU A 231 14.57 -6.74 -23.64
N LEU A 232 13.96 -7.09 -24.78
CA LEU A 232 14.66 -7.56 -25.97
C LEU A 232 15.36 -6.45 -26.75
N SER A 233 14.95 -5.19 -26.57
CA SER A 233 15.64 -4.03 -27.17
C SER A 233 16.90 -3.59 -26.42
N GLY A 234 17.19 -4.16 -25.24
CA GLY A 234 18.37 -3.89 -24.42
C GLY A 234 18.11 -2.92 -23.27
N ASP A 235 19.02 -2.89 -22.30
CA ASP A 235 19.09 -1.99 -21.13
C ASP A 235 17.78 -1.56 -20.47
N SER A 236 16.87 -2.49 -20.34
CA SER A 236 15.52 -2.25 -19.81
C SER A 236 15.22 -3.10 -18.61
N TRP A 237 14.30 -2.57 -17.78
CA TRP A 237 13.80 -3.21 -16.57
C TRP A 237 12.29 -3.33 -16.67
N ALA A 238 11.74 -4.46 -16.21
CA ALA A 238 10.30 -4.71 -16.20
C ALA A 238 9.88 -5.56 -14.99
N LEU A 239 8.62 -5.39 -14.55
CA LEU A 239 7.99 -6.30 -13.59
C LEU A 239 7.00 -7.18 -14.35
N ASP A 240 7.05 -8.49 -14.13
CA ASP A 240 6.07 -9.41 -14.70
C ASP A 240 4.77 -9.47 -13.87
N SER A 241 3.81 -10.27 -14.33
CA SER A 241 2.51 -10.46 -13.67
C SER A 241 2.61 -11.06 -12.25
N ALA A 242 3.72 -11.72 -11.90
CA ALA A 242 4.01 -12.25 -10.58
C ALA A 242 4.89 -11.30 -9.73
N GLU A 243 5.03 -10.04 -10.17
CA GLU A 243 5.88 -9.03 -9.55
C GLU A 243 7.36 -9.44 -9.44
N ARG A 244 7.86 -10.29 -10.33
CA ARG A 244 9.28 -10.60 -10.44
C ARG A 244 9.95 -9.55 -11.31
N LEU A 245 11.15 -9.13 -10.89
CA LEU A 245 11.90 -8.10 -11.60
C LEU A 245 12.76 -8.73 -12.68
N TRP A 246 12.57 -8.30 -13.89
CA TRP A 246 13.35 -8.67 -15.06
C TRP A 246 14.28 -7.56 -15.47
N LEU A 247 15.47 -7.96 -15.93
CA LEU A 247 16.47 -7.02 -16.46
C LEU A 247 17.16 -7.62 -17.67
N SER A 248 17.43 -6.78 -18.64
CA SER A 248 18.29 -7.07 -19.78
C SER A 248 19.75 -6.82 -19.40
N SER A 249 20.64 -7.75 -19.76
CA SER A 249 22.07 -7.63 -19.51
C SER A 249 22.86 -8.19 -20.69
N PRO A 250 24.17 -7.90 -20.83
CA PRO A 250 25.01 -8.43 -21.91
C PRO A 250 25.06 -9.97 -21.96
N VAL A 251 24.79 -10.63 -20.83
CA VAL A 251 24.77 -12.10 -20.76
C VAL A 251 23.41 -12.71 -21.05
N GLY A 252 22.37 -11.88 -21.21
CA GLY A 252 20.99 -12.29 -21.50
C GLY A 252 19.97 -11.72 -20.54
N LEU A 253 18.79 -12.31 -20.51
CA LEU A 253 17.70 -11.89 -19.64
C LEU A 253 17.85 -12.53 -18.25
N LYS A 254 17.89 -11.69 -17.24
CA LYS A 254 17.99 -12.07 -15.84
C LYS A 254 16.70 -11.78 -15.08
N ARG A 255 16.51 -12.46 -13.95
CA ARG A 255 15.31 -12.30 -13.13
C ARG A 255 15.66 -12.35 -11.65
N LEU A 256 14.95 -11.52 -10.87
CA LEU A 256 14.94 -11.52 -9.41
C LEU A 256 13.54 -11.81 -8.89
N GLU A 257 13.48 -12.65 -7.86
CA GLU A 257 12.21 -12.90 -7.17
C GLU A 257 11.78 -11.66 -6.35
N ARG A 258 10.46 -11.52 -6.16
CA ARG A 258 9.86 -10.35 -5.48
C ARG A 258 10.53 -10.02 -4.15
N ALA A 259 10.71 -11.00 -3.26
CA ALA A 259 11.32 -10.77 -1.96
C ALA A 259 12.76 -10.25 -2.03
N GLN A 260 13.53 -10.70 -3.03
CA GLN A 260 14.91 -10.30 -3.21
C GLN A 260 15.03 -8.84 -3.67
N TRP A 261 14.32 -8.46 -4.74
CA TRP A 261 14.43 -7.09 -5.24
C TRP A 261 13.80 -6.08 -4.30
N GLN A 262 12.70 -6.44 -3.60
CA GLN A 262 12.10 -5.54 -2.60
C GLN A 262 13.04 -5.27 -1.43
N ALA A 263 13.79 -6.28 -0.96
CA ALA A 263 14.79 -6.08 0.08
C ALA A 263 15.92 -5.14 -0.38
N LEU A 264 16.40 -5.29 -1.63
CA LEU A 264 17.42 -4.43 -2.22
C LEU A 264 16.91 -2.99 -2.42
N ALA A 265 15.70 -2.83 -2.93
CA ALA A 265 15.07 -1.52 -3.12
C ALA A 265 14.88 -0.80 -1.79
N HIS A 266 14.44 -1.54 -0.76
CA HIS A 266 14.34 -1.00 0.59
C HIS A 266 15.69 -0.56 1.16
N GLN A 267 16.74 -1.35 0.94
CA GLN A 267 18.11 -1.01 1.36
C GLN A 267 18.61 0.26 0.66
N ALA A 268 18.26 0.45 -0.61
CA ALA A 268 18.58 1.64 -1.38
C ALA A 268 17.67 2.85 -1.09
N GLY A 269 16.60 2.69 -0.28
CA GLY A 269 15.66 3.75 0.04
C GLY A 269 14.73 4.13 -1.12
N ILE A 270 14.46 3.19 -2.04
CA ILE A 270 13.58 3.38 -3.20
C ILE A 270 12.44 2.37 -3.22
N THR A 271 11.41 2.70 -3.98
CA THR A 271 10.32 1.78 -4.35
C THR A 271 10.20 1.72 -5.87
N LEU A 272 9.95 0.52 -6.38
CA LEU A 272 9.75 0.28 -7.81
C LEU A 272 8.29 -0.05 -8.06
N VAL A 273 7.71 0.62 -9.04
CA VAL A 273 6.32 0.43 -9.45
C VAL A 273 6.29 0.26 -10.97
N ALA A 274 5.38 -0.56 -11.49
CA ALA A 274 5.19 -0.66 -12.92
C ALA A 274 4.73 0.69 -13.49
N ARG A 275 5.34 1.14 -14.58
CA ARG A 275 5.05 2.46 -15.17
C ARG A 275 3.59 2.61 -15.60
N ASP A 276 2.98 1.52 -16.04
CA ASP A 276 1.57 1.50 -16.46
C ASP A 276 0.59 1.76 -15.33
N SER A 277 1.01 1.54 -14.07
CA SER A 277 0.19 1.77 -12.88
C SER A 277 0.28 3.19 -12.32
N VAL A 278 1.17 4.03 -12.87
CA VAL A 278 1.41 5.41 -12.41
C VAL A 278 1.12 6.38 -13.55
N ALA A 279 0.36 7.44 -13.26
CA ALA A 279 0.17 8.50 -14.23
C ALA A 279 1.53 9.05 -14.69
N GLN A 280 1.73 9.19 -15.98
CA GLN A 280 3.02 9.52 -16.60
C GLN A 280 3.67 10.79 -16.02
N ALA A 281 2.83 11.76 -15.60
CA ALA A 281 3.26 13.01 -14.96
C ALA A 281 3.73 12.83 -13.49
N GLN A 282 3.48 11.68 -12.88
CA GLN A 282 3.80 11.42 -11.47
C GLN A 282 5.02 10.51 -11.27
N CYS A 283 5.69 10.11 -12.35
CA CYS A 283 6.88 9.28 -12.27
C CYS A 283 8.14 10.16 -12.21
N PRO A 284 8.82 10.25 -11.05
CA PRO A 284 9.99 11.12 -10.92
C PRO A 284 11.20 10.60 -11.67
N LEU A 285 11.40 9.27 -11.75
CA LEU A 285 12.50 8.66 -12.49
C LEU A 285 12.00 7.44 -13.27
N PRO A 286 11.70 7.58 -14.58
CA PRO A 286 11.31 6.47 -15.42
C PRO A 286 12.54 5.67 -15.87
N VAL A 287 12.50 4.34 -15.68
CA VAL A 287 13.56 3.42 -16.11
C VAL A 287 12.95 2.22 -16.80
N GLY A 288 12.99 2.19 -18.12
CA GLY A 288 12.31 1.15 -18.91
C GLY A 288 10.80 1.13 -18.65
N ALA A 289 10.28 -0.03 -18.23
CA ALA A 289 8.88 -0.22 -17.85
C ALA A 289 8.61 0.10 -16.37
N LEU A 290 9.58 0.63 -15.63
CA LEU A 290 9.49 0.93 -14.21
C LEU A 290 9.42 2.43 -13.93
N CYS A 291 8.83 2.75 -12.80
CA CYS A 291 8.91 4.05 -12.15
C CYS A 291 9.62 3.89 -10.82
N VAL A 292 10.74 4.60 -10.65
CA VAL A 292 11.50 4.65 -9.41
C VAL A 292 10.99 5.81 -8.57
N GLN A 293 10.56 5.53 -7.35
CA GLN A 293 10.02 6.49 -6.40
C GLN A 293 10.83 6.44 -5.10
N PRO A 294 10.91 7.52 -4.31
CA PRO A 294 11.50 7.45 -2.99
C PRO A 294 10.66 6.51 -2.11
N ALA A 295 11.34 5.73 -1.28
CA ALA A 295 10.63 4.92 -0.30
C ALA A 295 9.82 5.83 0.64
N PRO A 296 8.57 5.49 0.95
CA PRO A 296 7.77 6.26 1.88
C PRO A 296 8.48 6.34 3.22
N ALA A 297 8.65 7.56 3.73
CA ALA A 297 9.24 7.77 5.04
C ALA A 297 8.46 6.94 6.07
N ARG A 298 9.09 5.91 6.62
CA ARG A 298 8.49 5.14 7.71
C ARG A 298 8.43 6.02 8.93
N PHE A 299 7.31 6.67 9.14
CA PHE A 299 7.02 7.29 10.43
C PHE A 299 7.03 6.17 11.47
N ASN A 300 8.09 6.16 12.29
CA ASN A 300 8.20 5.17 13.34
C ASN A 300 7.13 5.46 14.40
N ARG A 301 5.96 4.82 14.25
CA ARG A 301 4.81 4.98 15.16
C ARG A 301 5.20 4.73 16.62
N GLY A 302 6.30 4.03 16.85
CA GLY A 302 6.84 3.83 18.18
C GLY A 302 7.16 5.14 18.89
N TRP A 303 7.74 6.13 18.23
CA TRP A 303 8.04 7.43 18.83
C TRP A 303 6.79 8.19 19.27
N LEU A 304 5.70 8.09 18.51
CA LEU A 304 4.42 8.68 18.90
C LEU A 304 3.83 8.01 20.12
N LEU A 305 3.92 6.67 20.22
CA LEU A 305 3.47 5.92 21.40
C LEU A 305 4.31 6.26 22.64
N TRP A 306 5.64 6.30 22.51
CA TRP A 306 6.53 6.70 23.61
C TRP A 306 6.30 8.15 24.05
N GLY A 307 6.08 9.06 23.09
CA GLY A 307 5.73 10.45 23.38
C GLY A 307 4.40 10.57 24.13
N ALA A 308 3.36 9.84 23.69
CA ALA A 308 2.07 9.82 24.37
C ALA A 308 2.17 9.24 25.79
N LEU A 309 2.91 8.13 25.97
CA LEU A 309 3.15 7.54 27.30
C LEU A 309 3.89 8.50 28.23
N ALA A 310 4.91 9.19 27.73
CA ALA A 310 5.65 10.18 28.50
C ALA A 310 4.76 11.35 28.95
N LEU A 311 3.90 11.85 28.06
CA LEU A 311 2.93 12.91 28.39
C LEU A 311 1.92 12.44 29.44
N CYS A 312 1.39 11.20 29.31
CA CYS A 312 0.51 10.62 30.32
C CYS A 312 1.20 10.48 31.68
N ALA A 313 2.44 10.01 31.72
CA ALA A 313 3.22 9.88 32.96
C ALA A 313 3.45 11.24 33.62
N LEU A 314 3.81 12.27 32.85
CA LEU A 314 3.96 13.63 33.35
C LEU A 314 2.64 14.18 33.92
N TRP A 315 1.54 13.92 33.25
CA TRP A 315 0.22 14.37 33.71
C TRP A 315 -0.19 13.69 35.03
N VAL A 316 0.02 12.38 35.15
CA VAL A 316 -0.23 11.62 36.37
C VAL A 316 0.69 12.13 37.50
N ALA A 317 1.98 12.34 37.24
CA ALA A 317 2.93 12.88 38.22
C ALA A 317 2.48 14.27 38.72
N ARG A 318 2.03 15.13 37.80
CA ARG A 318 1.49 16.45 38.15
C ARG A 318 0.25 16.36 39.03
N LEU A 319 -0.68 15.45 38.71
CA LEU A 319 -1.88 15.25 39.54
C LEU A 319 -1.54 14.75 40.94
N LEU A 320 -0.61 13.80 41.04
CA LEU A 320 -0.13 13.29 42.34
C LEU A 320 0.55 14.38 43.16
N TRP A 321 1.36 15.22 42.50
CA TRP A 321 2.02 16.35 43.15
C TRP A 321 1.00 17.38 43.68
N LEU A 322 -0.01 17.75 42.89
CA LEU A 322 -1.08 18.64 43.31
C LEU A 322 -1.89 18.08 44.47
N ARG A 323 -2.21 16.76 44.46
CA ARG A 323 -2.90 16.09 45.58
C ARG A 323 -2.05 16.10 46.84
N ARG A 324 -0.74 15.83 46.74
CA ARG A 324 0.17 15.88 47.89
C ARG A 324 0.24 17.28 48.50
N ARG A 325 0.34 18.30 47.62
CA ARG A 325 0.36 19.69 48.07
C ARG A 325 -0.93 20.09 48.78
N ALA A 326 -2.08 19.77 48.24
CA ALA A 326 -3.38 20.01 48.89
C ALA A 326 -3.53 19.26 50.22
N ALA A 327 -2.98 18.04 50.32
CA ALA A 327 -2.98 17.28 51.59
C ALA A 327 -2.06 17.92 52.63
N GLN A 328 -0.89 18.47 52.24
CA GLN A 328 0.01 19.19 53.14
C GLN A 328 -0.61 20.50 53.63
N GLU A 329 -1.28 21.26 52.76
CA GLU A 329 -1.98 22.48 53.15
C GLU A 329 -3.10 22.18 54.20
N ARG A 330 -3.87 21.11 53.99
CA ARG A 330 -4.90 20.68 54.96
C ARG A 330 -4.28 20.27 56.32
N ARG A 331 -3.18 19.55 56.33
CA ARG A 331 -2.48 19.17 57.58
C ARG A 331 -1.95 20.40 58.28
N PHE A 332 -1.35 21.34 57.55
CA PHE A 332 -0.84 22.58 58.12
C PHE A 332 -1.95 23.40 58.78
N VAL A 333 -3.09 23.60 58.10
CA VAL A 333 -4.26 24.31 58.66
C VAL A 333 -4.79 23.62 59.90
N LEU A 334 -4.91 22.29 59.87
CA LEU A 334 -5.37 21.51 61.05
C LEU A 334 -4.37 21.64 62.23
N GLN A 335 -3.07 21.61 61.98
CA GLN A 335 -2.06 21.80 63.03
C GLN A 335 -2.10 23.21 63.63
N LEU A 336 -2.28 24.23 62.81
CA LEU A 336 -2.37 25.60 63.26
C LEU A 336 -3.63 25.83 64.08
N LEU A 337 -4.78 25.32 63.64
CA LEU A 337 -6.05 25.40 64.38
C LEU A 337 -5.98 24.67 65.72
N THR A 338 -5.35 23.48 65.74
CA THR A 338 -5.20 22.73 67.00
C THR A 338 -4.27 23.44 67.97
N HIS A 339 -3.21 24.11 67.48
CA HIS A 339 -2.32 24.91 68.32
C HIS A 339 -3.02 26.14 68.88
N GLU A 340 -3.73 26.90 68.03
CA GLU A 340 -4.44 28.12 68.43
C GLU A 340 -5.66 27.84 69.31
N LEU A 341 -6.31 26.66 69.18
CA LEU A 341 -7.40 26.25 70.06
C LEU A 341 -6.93 25.77 71.42
N ARG A 342 -5.69 25.28 71.56
CA ARG A 342 -5.16 24.75 72.82
C ARG A 342 -5.05 25.80 73.88
N THR A 343 -4.59 27.00 73.52
CA THR A 343 -4.39 28.11 74.46
C THR A 343 -5.70 28.58 75.12
N PRO A 344 -6.77 28.87 74.38
CA PRO A 344 -8.06 29.25 74.97
C PRO A 344 -8.74 28.13 75.72
N VAL A 345 -8.59 26.86 75.31
CA VAL A 345 -9.11 25.71 76.06
C VAL A 345 -8.39 25.52 77.39
N ALA A 346 -7.05 25.72 77.42
CA ALA A 346 -6.30 25.64 78.67
C ALA A 346 -6.67 26.81 79.60
N SER A 347 -6.88 28.02 79.07
CA SER A 347 -7.30 29.16 79.89
C SER A 347 -8.71 29.00 80.44
N LEU A 348 -9.62 28.42 79.67
CA LEU A 348 -10.98 28.09 80.14
C LEU A 348 -10.97 27.00 81.19
N ALA A 349 -10.11 25.96 81.04
CA ALA A 349 -9.94 24.91 82.07
C ALA A 349 -9.47 25.50 83.41
N LEU A 350 -8.52 26.42 83.38
CA LEU A 350 -8.02 27.10 84.55
C LEU A 350 -9.12 27.98 85.23
N ALA A 351 -9.86 28.71 84.43
CA ALA A 351 -11.02 29.51 84.94
C ALA A 351 -12.14 28.64 85.54
N PHE A 352 -12.36 27.46 85.02
CA PHE A 352 -13.30 26.51 85.54
C PHE A 352 -12.79 25.87 86.86
N GLU A 353 -11.50 25.65 87.02
CA GLU A 353 -10.90 25.18 88.29
C GLU A 353 -11.05 26.25 89.41
N THR A 354 -10.82 27.51 89.13
CA THR A 354 -11.01 28.60 90.14
C THR A 354 -12.49 28.72 90.50
N LEU A 355 -13.43 28.60 89.57
CA LEU A 355 -14.85 28.61 89.90
C LEU A 355 -15.32 27.35 90.63
N ARG A 356 -14.63 26.22 90.50
CA ARG A 356 -14.92 24.97 91.22
C ARG A 356 -14.58 25.09 92.71
N ASP A 357 -13.53 25.84 93.07
CA ASP A 357 -13.15 26.09 94.46
C ASP A 357 -14.21 26.92 95.19
N GLU A 358 -14.98 27.76 94.47
CA GLU A 358 -16.09 28.56 94.95
C GLU A 358 -17.48 27.89 94.84
N TYR A 359 -17.51 26.57 94.45
CA TYR A 359 -18.77 25.86 94.06
C TYR A 359 -19.84 25.94 95.13
N ALA A 360 -19.41 25.88 96.46
CA ALA A 360 -20.36 25.93 97.54
C ALA A 360 -21.03 27.29 97.77
N ALA A 361 -20.44 28.38 97.27
CA ALA A 361 -20.95 29.73 97.36
C ALA A 361 -21.94 30.07 96.15
N LEU A 362 -22.06 29.22 95.15
CA LEU A 362 -22.87 29.44 94.00
C LEU A 362 -24.36 29.04 94.26
N SER A 363 -25.29 29.74 93.68
CA SER A 363 -26.71 29.35 93.64
C SER A 363 -26.94 28.00 92.99
N PRO A 364 -28.02 27.25 93.36
CA PRO A 364 -28.28 25.93 92.74
C PRO A 364 -28.36 25.97 91.17
N ALA A 365 -28.77 27.05 90.60
CA ALA A 365 -28.74 27.25 89.11
C ALA A 365 -27.32 27.47 88.62
N GLY A 366 -26.47 28.16 89.35
CA GLY A 366 -25.02 28.39 89.06
C GLY A 366 -24.23 27.07 89.11
N GLN A 367 -24.49 26.24 90.12
CA GLN A 367 -23.87 24.90 90.26
C GLN A 367 -24.17 24.00 89.07
N LEU A 368 -25.43 24.02 88.57
CA LEU A 368 -25.91 23.25 87.39
C LEU A 368 -25.28 23.77 86.08
N ALA A 369 -25.11 25.09 85.92
CA ALA A 369 -24.49 25.73 84.81
C ALA A 369 -23.00 25.43 84.73
N LEU A 370 -22.28 25.49 85.84
CA LEU A 370 -20.88 25.19 86.01
C LEU A 370 -20.59 23.70 85.69
N GLY A 371 -21.49 22.78 86.19
CA GLY A 371 -21.35 21.37 85.87
C GLY A 371 -21.46 21.07 84.34
N ARG A 372 -22.36 21.74 83.62
CA ARG A 372 -22.46 21.64 82.15
C ARG A 372 -21.21 22.20 81.44
N ALA A 373 -20.74 23.38 81.89
CA ALA A 373 -19.59 24.02 81.30
C ALA A 373 -18.29 23.20 81.49
N LEU A 374 -18.12 22.55 82.63
CA LEU A 374 -17.02 21.62 82.93
C LEU A 374 -17.09 20.38 82.00
N GLY A 375 -18.31 19.82 81.79
CA GLY A 375 -18.56 18.71 80.87
C GLY A 375 -18.19 19.05 79.43
N ASP A 376 -18.64 20.21 78.98
CA ASP A 376 -18.34 20.68 77.61
C ASP A 376 -16.85 21.06 77.42
N GLY A 377 -16.22 21.66 78.43
CA GLY A 377 -14.76 21.94 78.48
C GLY A 377 -13.94 20.64 78.38
N ALA A 378 -14.30 19.62 79.18
CA ALA A 378 -13.64 18.32 79.16
C ALA A 378 -13.82 17.63 77.76
N ARG A 379 -14.95 17.81 77.14
CA ARG A 379 -15.23 17.29 75.78
C ARG A 379 -14.37 18.00 74.73
N LEU A 380 -14.24 19.32 74.79
CA LEU A 380 -13.36 20.12 73.93
C LEU A 380 -11.89 19.76 74.11
N ALA A 381 -11.45 19.57 75.33
CA ALA A 381 -10.09 19.15 75.64
C ALA A 381 -9.74 17.77 75.04
N ARG A 382 -10.68 16.82 75.11
CA ARG A 382 -10.51 15.50 74.45
C ARG A 382 -10.45 15.61 72.92
N LEU A 383 -11.31 16.42 72.31
CA LEU A 383 -11.27 16.61 70.85
C LEU A 383 -9.97 17.25 70.36
N THR A 384 -9.37 18.17 71.12
CA THR A 384 -8.07 18.74 70.80
C THR A 384 -6.89 17.79 71.06
N GLN A 385 -7.03 16.82 71.93
CA GLN A 385 -6.05 15.76 72.22
C GLN A 385 -6.08 14.67 71.12
N THR A 386 -7.26 14.16 70.71
CA THR A 386 -7.40 13.12 69.70
C THR A 386 -6.99 13.59 68.33
N SER A 387 -7.05 14.90 68.03
CA SER A 387 -6.54 15.44 66.73
C SER A 387 -5.00 15.39 66.63
N ARG A 388 -4.29 14.90 67.59
CA ARG A 388 -2.80 14.76 67.62
C ARG A 388 -2.34 13.39 67.11
N GLU A 389 -3.24 12.41 67.01
CA GLU A 389 -2.94 11.03 66.58
C GLU A 389 -3.22 10.77 65.09
N PHE A 390 -3.75 11.78 64.38
CA PHE A 390 -3.96 11.74 62.95
C PHE A 390 -3.08 12.79 62.22
#